data_49fd6e9b664664b259392d994f29e2c6
#
_entry.id   49fd6e9b664664b259392d994f29e2c6
#
_cell.length_a   1.000
_cell.length_b   1.000
_cell.length_c   1.000
_cell.angle_alpha   90.00
_cell.angle_beta   90.00
_cell.angle_gamma   90.00
#
_symmetry.space_group_name_H-M   'P 1'
#
loop_
_entity.id
_entity.type
_entity.pdbx_description
1 polymer ?
#
loop_
_entity_poly.entity_id
_entity_poly.type
_entity_poly.pdbx_seq_one_letter_code
_entity_poly.pdbx_strand_id
1 'polypeptide(L)'
;KKILILGIMLCYVNISDARPISWSGGSTLMYKTNFMTTSYYYHYSPTYKYSLGIEYVDDKYFKEDYLNLRATYLINRKNTKKSQRNLYVTGGISSESINNFNYGIHGDWETRRIFASFAYINKHKKIKNYTENEFQLGIAPYVGEYNDLHAWIMLKTKKDTINNNWEIYPFIKLFKGDVLIEIGTKNSHWDVHYMFRF
;
A
#
# COMPACT_ATOMS: atom_id res chain seq x y z
N LYS A 1 32.95 20.66 37.98
CA LYS A 1 32.57 21.02 36.61
C LYS A 1 31.82 19.82 35.99
N LYS A 2 30.50 19.93 35.90
CA LYS A 2 29.65 18.91 35.24
C LYS A 2 29.58 19.25 33.76
N ILE A 3 30.09 18.37 32.92
CA ILE A 3 29.96 18.46 31.46
C ILE A 3 28.60 17.91 31.11
N LEU A 4 27.72 18.80 30.68
CA LEU A 4 26.39 18.46 30.12
C LEU A 4 26.60 18.06 28.66
N ILE A 5 26.61 16.76 28.39
CA ILE A 5 26.62 16.25 27.00
C ILE A 5 25.17 16.36 26.50
N LEU A 6 24.91 17.43 25.76
CA LEU A 6 23.66 17.64 25.02
C LEU A 6 23.72 16.74 23.79
N GLY A 7 23.16 15.57 23.92
CA GLY A 7 22.93 14.67 22.76
C GLY A 7 21.98 15.32 21.77
N ILE A 8 22.51 15.83 20.68
CA ILE A 8 21.71 16.25 19.53
C ILE A 8 21.12 14.99 18.92
N MET A 9 19.90 14.67 19.33
CA MET A 9 19.09 13.65 18.69
C MET A 9 18.68 14.22 17.32
N LEU A 10 19.42 13.86 16.28
CA LEU A 10 19.04 14.13 14.90
C LEU A 10 17.72 13.41 14.64
N CYS A 11 16.62 14.13 14.82
CA CYS A 11 15.31 13.67 14.36
C CYS A 11 15.36 13.55 12.83
N TYR A 12 15.56 12.34 12.34
CA TYR A 12 15.28 12.02 10.96
C TYR A 12 13.78 12.23 10.75
N VAL A 13 13.43 13.27 10.02
CA VAL A 13 12.07 13.54 9.57
C VAL A 13 11.73 12.46 8.56
N ASN A 14 11.21 11.34 9.03
CA ASN A 14 10.60 10.34 8.18
C ASN A 14 9.21 10.85 7.84
N ILE A 15 9.05 11.40 6.64
CA ILE A 15 7.73 11.59 6.05
C ILE A 15 7.22 10.18 5.78
N SER A 16 6.31 9.75 6.62
CA SER A 16 5.84 8.37 6.68
C SER A 16 4.55 8.25 5.92
N ASP A 17 4.65 7.81 4.68
CA ASP A 17 3.49 7.40 3.88
C ASP A 17 3.27 5.90 3.93
N ALA A 18 2.01 5.53 3.70
CA ALA A 18 1.58 4.17 3.47
C ALA A 18 2.29 3.54 2.27
N ARG A 19 3.45 2.97 2.49
CA ARG A 19 4.30 2.40 1.44
C ARG A 19 4.35 0.89 1.56
N PRO A 20 4.48 0.19 0.44
CA PRO A 20 4.61 -1.26 0.43
C PRO A 20 5.94 -1.76 1.02
N ILE A 21 6.84 -0.85 1.41
CA ILE A 21 8.12 -1.12 2.07
C ILE A 21 8.25 -0.17 3.27
N SER A 22 8.56 -0.72 4.44
CA SER A 22 8.85 0.04 5.66
C SER A 22 10.28 0.61 5.66
N TRP A 23 10.71 1.22 6.77
CA TRP A 23 12.11 1.57 6.98
C TRP A 23 12.98 0.30 7.10
N SER A 24 14.29 0.47 7.07
CA SER A 24 15.24 -0.65 7.25
C SER A 24 15.06 -1.28 8.63
N GLY A 25 14.81 -2.58 8.69
CA GLY A 25 14.52 -3.33 9.90
C GLY A 25 13.08 -3.24 10.41
N GLY A 26 12.21 -2.48 9.74
CA GLY A 26 10.82 -2.32 10.14
C GLY A 26 9.90 -3.42 9.63
N SER A 27 8.84 -3.64 10.35
CA SER A 27 7.74 -4.58 10.04
C SER A 27 6.46 -3.82 9.74
N THR A 28 5.56 -4.45 9.01
CA THR A 28 4.23 -3.88 8.70
C THR A 28 3.17 -4.95 8.74
N LEU A 29 2.06 -4.64 9.37
CA LEU A 29 0.81 -5.40 9.29
C LEU A 29 -0.19 -4.61 8.44
N MET A 30 -0.85 -5.30 7.51
CA MET A 30 -1.90 -4.73 6.68
C MET A 30 -3.14 -5.61 6.70
N TYR A 31 -4.28 -4.96 6.70
CA TYR A 31 -5.58 -5.56 6.43
C TYR A 31 -6.18 -4.86 5.23
N LYS A 32 -6.63 -5.62 4.25
CA LYS A 32 -7.34 -5.09 3.08
C LYS A 32 -8.59 -5.91 2.87
N THR A 33 -9.70 -5.23 2.60
CA THR A 33 -10.92 -5.90 2.16
C THR A 33 -11.62 -5.08 1.09
N ASN A 34 -12.14 -5.74 0.12
CA ASN A 34 -12.99 -5.19 -0.92
C ASN A 34 -14.04 -6.24 -1.34
N PHE A 35 -14.78 -5.98 -2.41
CA PHE A 35 -15.80 -6.91 -2.89
C PHE A 35 -15.24 -8.24 -3.42
N MET A 36 -13.98 -8.29 -3.85
CA MET A 36 -13.35 -9.51 -4.39
C MET A 36 -12.58 -10.30 -3.36
N THR A 37 -11.84 -9.63 -2.49
CA THR A 37 -10.89 -10.28 -1.59
C THR A 37 -10.86 -9.64 -0.20
N THR A 38 -10.53 -10.46 0.80
CA THR A 38 -10.05 -9.99 2.09
C THR A 38 -8.64 -10.52 2.28
N SER A 39 -7.69 -9.69 2.73
CA SER A 39 -6.33 -10.14 2.97
C SER A 39 -5.74 -9.58 4.26
N TYR A 40 -4.88 -10.39 4.87
CA TYR A 40 -4.05 -10.06 6.02
C TYR A 40 -2.60 -10.26 5.61
N TYR A 41 -1.83 -9.19 5.57
CA TYR A 41 -0.47 -9.19 5.08
C TYR A 41 0.50 -8.71 6.16
N TYR A 42 1.49 -9.53 6.45
CA TYR A 42 2.66 -9.16 7.25
C TYR A 42 3.89 -9.14 6.36
N HIS A 43 4.68 -8.08 6.45
CA HIS A 43 5.99 -8.05 5.81
C HIS A 43 7.06 -7.43 6.70
N TYR A 44 8.28 -7.88 6.51
CA TYR A 44 9.51 -7.34 7.06
C TYR A 44 10.34 -6.69 5.95
N SER A 45 10.94 -5.55 6.25
CA SER A 45 11.78 -4.80 5.32
C SER A 45 13.23 -4.80 5.80
N PRO A 46 14.07 -5.80 5.38
CA PRO A 46 15.49 -5.85 5.77
C PRO A 46 16.23 -4.56 5.40
N THR A 47 15.81 -3.94 4.31
CA THR A 47 16.31 -2.65 3.85
C THR A 47 15.16 -1.77 3.34
N TYR A 48 15.42 -0.48 3.15
CA TYR A 48 14.46 0.43 2.53
C TYR A 48 14.16 0.11 1.05
N LYS A 49 14.89 -0.84 0.44
CA LYS A 49 14.76 -1.20 -0.98
C LYS A 49 13.79 -2.35 -1.23
N TYR A 50 13.62 -3.26 -0.27
CA TYR A 50 12.73 -4.40 -0.47
C TYR A 50 12.07 -4.87 0.82
N SER A 51 10.94 -5.51 0.66
CA SER A 51 10.22 -6.21 1.72
C SER A 51 9.86 -7.62 1.29
N LEU A 52 9.81 -8.52 2.28
CA LEU A 52 9.39 -9.90 2.14
C LEU A 52 8.29 -10.17 3.15
N GLY A 53 7.25 -10.88 2.76
CA GLY A 53 6.16 -11.14 3.67
C GLY A 53 5.24 -12.27 3.27
N ILE A 54 4.28 -12.52 4.15
CA ILE A 54 3.26 -13.57 4.02
C ILE A 54 1.90 -12.88 4.05
N GLU A 55 1.07 -13.21 3.08
CA GLU A 55 -0.28 -12.69 2.94
C GLU A 55 -1.27 -13.86 2.96
N TYR A 56 -2.20 -13.86 3.92
CA TYR A 56 -3.38 -14.72 3.86
C TYR A 56 -4.45 -14.01 3.05
N VAL A 57 -4.99 -14.68 2.05
CA VAL A 57 -6.02 -14.16 1.13
C VAL A 57 -7.25 -15.05 1.20
N ASP A 58 -8.38 -14.46 1.55
CA ASP A 58 -9.72 -14.99 1.35
C ASP A 58 -10.26 -14.38 0.05
N ASP A 59 -10.31 -15.19 -1.00
CA ASP A 59 -10.80 -14.81 -2.33
C ASP A 59 -12.30 -15.10 -2.44
N LYS A 60 -13.11 -14.10 -2.16
CA LYS A 60 -14.56 -14.18 -2.17
C LYS A 60 -15.14 -14.50 -3.55
N TYR A 61 -14.44 -14.09 -4.63
CA TYR A 61 -14.88 -14.32 -5.99
C TYR A 61 -14.69 -15.77 -6.42
N PHE A 62 -13.50 -16.34 -6.18
CA PHE A 62 -13.21 -17.74 -6.50
C PHE A 62 -13.61 -18.70 -5.39
N LYS A 63 -13.98 -18.18 -4.19
CA LYS A 63 -14.33 -18.95 -2.98
C LYS A 63 -13.18 -19.87 -2.54
N GLU A 64 -11.98 -19.31 -2.52
CA GLU A 64 -10.74 -19.98 -2.15
C GLU A 64 -9.98 -19.15 -1.12
N ASP A 65 -9.28 -19.80 -0.22
CA ASP A 65 -8.35 -19.17 0.71
C ASP A 65 -6.96 -19.76 0.57
N TYR A 66 -5.96 -18.93 0.63
CA TYR A 66 -4.57 -19.34 0.43
C TYR A 66 -3.58 -18.40 1.11
N LEU A 67 -2.38 -18.92 1.36
CA LEU A 67 -1.23 -18.12 1.74
C LEU A 67 -0.44 -17.72 0.47
N ASN A 68 0.04 -16.49 0.45
CA ASN A 68 0.85 -15.93 -0.62
C ASN A 68 2.18 -15.42 -0.04
N LEU A 69 3.29 -15.98 -0.49
CA LEU A 69 4.62 -15.43 -0.22
C LEU A 69 4.85 -14.27 -1.17
N ARG A 70 5.08 -13.08 -0.62
CA ARG A 70 5.14 -11.84 -1.40
C ARG A 70 6.44 -11.10 -1.17
N ALA A 71 7.01 -10.60 -2.27
CA ALA A 71 8.17 -9.72 -2.27
C ALA A 71 7.82 -8.40 -2.96
N THR A 72 8.35 -7.30 -2.46
CA THR A 72 8.25 -5.99 -3.09
C THR A 72 9.64 -5.35 -3.16
N TYR A 73 9.98 -4.77 -4.30
CA TYR A 73 11.26 -4.11 -4.54
C TYR A 73 11.04 -2.68 -5.03
N LEU A 74 11.74 -1.73 -4.42
CA LEU A 74 11.76 -0.33 -4.81
C LEU A 74 12.74 -0.11 -5.96
N ILE A 75 12.22 0.12 -7.16
CA ILE A 75 13.03 0.38 -8.36
C ILE A 75 13.63 1.79 -8.31
N ASN A 76 12.79 2.78 -7.99
CA ASN A 76 13.18 4.18 -8.01
C ASN A 76 12.47 4.97 -6.91
N ARG A 77 13.20 5.86 -6.27
CA ARG A 77 12.67 6.87 -5.34
C ARG A 77 13.33 8.20 -5.65
N LYS A 78 12.53 9.23 -5.81
CA LYS A 78 13.02 10.59 -5.93
C LYS A 78 12.30 11.50 -4.93
N ASN A 79 13.06 12.03 -3.99
CA ASN A 79 12.59 13.00 -3.02
C ASN A 79 13.08 14.38 -3.42
N THR A 80 12.18 15.34 -3.40
CA THR A 80 12.48 16.77 -3.58
C THR A 80 11.95 17.53 -2.36
N LYS A 81 12.26 18.80 -2.23
CA LYS A 81 11.71 19.66 -1.16
C LYS A 81 10.17 19.76 -1.20
N LYS A 82 9.54 19.50 -2.35
CA LYS A 82 8.09 19.71 -2.55
C LYS A 82 7.31 18.44 -2.87
N SER A 83 7.99 17.37 -3.26
CA SER A 83 7.31 16.14 -3.70
C SER A 83 8.17 14.91 -3.50
N GLN A 84 7.52 13.77 -3.41
CA GLN A 84 8.13 12.45 -3.43
C GLN A 84 7.48 11.61 -4.51
N ARG A 85 8.26 10.74 -5.15
CA ARG A 85 7.76 9.72 -6.07
C ARG A 85 8.48 8.41 -5.85
N ASN A 86 7.75 7.32 -5.98
CA ASN A 86 8.27 5.97 -5.84
C ASN A 86 7.77 5.11 -6.99
N LEU A 87 8.57 4.09 -7.33
CA LEU A 87 8.20 3.06 -8.28
C LEU A 87 8.65 1.71 -7.72
N TYR A 88 7.72 0.75 -7.66
CA TYR A 88 7.93 -0.57 -7.09
C TYR A 88 7.54 -1.67 -8.07
N VAL A 89 8.21 -2.80 -7.99
CA VAL A 89 7.71 -4.08 -8.50
C VAL A 89 7.33 -4.97 -7.33
N THR A 90 6.31 -5.78 -7.54
CA THR A 90 5.86 -6.78 -6.57
C THR A 90 5.70 -8.12 -7.25
N GLY A 91 5.92 -9.20 -6.51
CA GLY A 91 5.67 -10.56 -6.95
C GLY A 91 5.26 -11.41 -5.78
N GLY A 92 4.47 -12.44 -6.05
CA GLY A 92 4.03 -13.38 -5.02
C GLY A 92 3.73 -14.76 -5.60
N ILE A 93 3.85 -15.78 -4.75
CA ILE A 93 3.59 -17.19 -5.09
C ILE A 93 2.65 -17.75 -4.04
N SER A 94 1.57 -18.39 -4.49
CA SER A 94 0.57 -19.01 -3.62
C SER A 94 1.05 -20.35 -3.07
N SER A 95 0.63 -20.68 -1.85
CA SER A 95 0.86 -21.99 -1.22
C SER A 95 0.13 -23.13 -1.91
N GLU A 96 -0.94 -22.87 -2.65
CA GLU A 96 -1.73 -23.89 -3.31
C GLU A 96 -1.00 -24.52 -4.50
N SER A 97 -0.28 -23.72 -5.27
CA SER A 97 0.45 -24.17 -6.45
C SER A 97 1.48 -23.14 -6.87
N ILE A 98 2.63 -23.59 -7.32
CA ILE A 98 3.65 -22.76 -7.94
C ILE A 98 3.14 -22.06 -9.22
N ASN A 99 2.11 -22.60 -9.85
CA ASN A 99 1.46 -22.01 -11.02
C ASN A 99 0.49 -20.89 -10.63
N ASN A 100 0.16 -20.74 -9.34
CA ASN A 100 -0.63 -19.63 -8.82
C ASN A 100 0.35 -18.55 -8.32
N PHE A 101 0.62 -17.58 -9.16
CA PHE A 101 1.55 -16.49 -8.85
C PHE A 101 0.99 -15.15 -9.34
N ASN A 102 1.53 -14.09 -8.80
CA ASN A 102 1.21 -12.72 -9.23
C ASN A 102 2.47 -11.90 -9.37
N TYR A 103 2.40 -10.90 -10.22
CA TYR A 103 3.42 -9.87 -10.33
C TYR A 103 2.78 -8.56 -10.75
N GLY A 104 3.43 -7.46 -10.40
CA GLY A 104 2.89 -6.16 -10.72
C GLY A 104 3.88 -5.03 -10.53
N ILE A 105 3.41 -3.87 -10.92
CA ILE A 105 4.10 -2.60 -10.76
C ILE A 105 3.18 -1.62 -10.06
N HIS A 106 3.73 -0.86 -9.15
CA HIS A 106 3.02 0.18 -8.40
C HIS A 106 3.87 1.44 -8.39
N GLY A 107 3.25 2.59 -8.63
CA GLY A 107 3.90 3.88 -8.50
C GLY A 107 3.04 4.87 -7.76
N ASP A 108 3.69 5.75 -7.01
CA ASP A 108 3.05 6.86 -6.32
C ASP A 108 3.84 8.16 -6.51
N TRP A 109 3.12 9.26 -6.51
CA TRP A 109 3.64 10.61 -6.47
C TRP A 109 2.78 11.45 -5.53
N GLU A 110 3.45 12.18 -4.65
CA GLU A 110 2.78 13.01 -3.68
C GLU A 110 3.50 14.31 -3.43
N THR A 111 2.70 15.30 -3.09
CA THR A 111 3.10 16.58 -2.52
C THR A 111 2.42 16.74 -1.16
N ARG A 112 2.56 17.88 -0.50
CA ARG A 112 1.79 18.17 0.72
C ARG A 112 0.27 18.24 0.50
N ARG A 113 -0.21 18.41 -0.75
CA ARG A 113 -1.63 18.62 -1.05
C ARG A 113 -2.21 17.71 -2.11
N ILE A 114 -1.36 17.10 -2.93
CA ILE A 114 -1.82 16.29 -4.06
C ILE A 114 -1.15 14.91 -3.97
N PHE A 115 -1.95 13.88 -4.10
CA PHE A 115 -1.51 12.49 -4.19
C PHE A 115 -2.00 11.88 -5.50
N ALA A 116 -1.16 11.12 -6.16
CA ALA A 116 -1.52 10.29 -7.30
C ALA A 116 -0.81 8.95 -7.20
N SER A 117 -1.49 7.87 -7.52
CA SER A 117 -0.87 6.55 -7.63
C SER A 117 -1.49 5.72 -8.72
N PHE A 118 -0.74 4.71 -9.18
CA PHE A 118 -1.23 3.66 -10.05
C PHE A 118 -0.71 2.31 -9.59
N ALA A 119 -1.46 1.26 -9.87
CA ALA A 119 -1.03 -0.12 -9.71
C ALA A 119 -1.53 -0.95 -10.88
N TYR A 120 -0.68 -1.85 -11.36
CA TYR A 120 -1.00 -2.90 -12.32
C TYR A 120 -0.54 -4.22 -11.74
N ILE A 121 -1.44 -5.18 -11.61
CA ILE A 121 -1.16 -6.49 -11.06
C ILE A 121 -1.69 -7.55 -12.02
N ASN A 122 -0.83 -8.45 -12.44
CA ASN A 122 -1.21 -9.64 -13.20
C ASN A 122 -1.25 -10.83 -12.23
N LYS A 123 -2.38 -11.55 -12.22
CA LYS A 123 -2.60 -12.71 -11.36
C LYS A 123 -2.81 -13.94 -12.23
N HIS A 124 -1.90 -14.90 -12.09
CA HIS A 124 -1.99 -16.22 -12.69
C HIS A 124 -2.64 -17.14 -11.68
N LYS A 125 -3.82 -17.65 -11.99
CA LYS A 125 -4.53 -18.65 -11.19
C LYS A 125 -4.87 -19.86 -12.04
N LYS A 126 -4.91 -21.03 -11.42
CA LYS A 126 -5.26 -22.29 -12.08
C LYS A 126 -6.62 -22.20 -12.81
N ILE A 127 -7.57 -21.47 -12.24
CA ILE A 127 -8.92 -21.34 -12.78
C ILE A 127 -8.95 -20.30 -13.92
N LYS A 128 -8.39 -19.10 -13.71
CA LYS A 128 -8.44 -18.01 -14.67
C LYS A 128 -7.37 -16.97 -14.38
N ASN A 129 -6.61 -16.60 -15.40
CA ASN A 129 -5.69 -15.47 -15.33
C ASN A 129 -6.46 -14.16 -15.48
N TYR A 130 -6.08 -13.15 -14.71
CA TYR A 130 -6.69 -11.83 -14.78
C TYR A 130 -5.72 -10.73 -14.38
N THR A 131 -6.04 -9.51 -14.79
CA THR A 131 -5.27 -8.32 -14.43
C THR A 131 -6.14 -7.34 -13.65
N GLU A 132 -5.51 -6.65 -12.72
CA GLU A 132 -6.12 -5.55 -11.97
C GLU A 132 -5.35 -4.27 -12.27
N ASN A 133 -6.08 -3.20 -12.59
CA ASN A 133 -5.56 -1.85 -12.75
C ASN A 133 -6.22 -0.98 -11.68
N GLU A 134 -5.44 -0.17 -11.00
CA GLU A 134 -5.92 0.77 -10.01
C GLU A 134 -5.25 2.13 -10.23
N PHE A 135 -6.03 3.20 -10.17
CA PHE A 135 -5.55 4.57 -10.14
C PHE A 135 -6.19 5.30 -8.98
N GLN A 136 -5.42 6.14 -8.32
CA GLN A 136 -5.90 6.97 -7.23
C GLN A 136 -5.46 8.40 -7.44
N LEU A 137 -6.36 9.34 -7.16
CA LEU A 137 -6.09 10.76 -7.09
C LEU A 137 -6.66 11.31 -5.79
N GLY A 138 -5.94 12.23 -5.17
CA GLY A 138 -6.40 12.81 -3.91
C GLY A 138 -5.88 14.19 -3.64
N ILE A 139 -6.63 14.89 -2.81
CA ILE A 139 -6.27 16.21 -2.30
C ILE A 139 -6.34 16.21 -0.78
N ALA A 140 -5.35 16.84 -0.14
CA ALA A 140 -5.40 17.14 1.29
C ALA A 140 -6.12 18.48 1.50
N PRO A 141 -7.21 18.54 2.27
CA PRO A 141 -7.95 19.78 2.53
C PRO A 141 -7.12 20.79 3.34
N TYR A 142 -6.17 20.31 4.13
CA TYR A 142 -5.23 21.12 4.91
C TYR A 142 -3.80 20.57 4.81
N VAL A 143 -2.84 21.36 5.22
CA VAL A 143 -1.44 20.94 5.35
C VAL A 143 -1.18 20.68 6.83
N GLY A 144 -1.08 19.41 7.19
CA GLY A 144 -0.69 19.01 8.54
C GLY A 144 0.81 19.17 8.78
N GLU A 145 1.18 19.36 10.04
CA GLU A 145 2.57 19.31 10.50
C GLU A 145 2.96 17.88 10.92
N TYR A 146 4.21 17.71 11.29
CA TYR A 146 4.69 16.42 11.77
C TYR A 146 3.87 15.97 12.99
N ASN A 147 3.42 14.73 12.98
CA ASN A 147 2.58 14.11 14.01
C ASN A 147 1.10 14.54 14.06
N ASP A 148 0.67 15.40 13.15
CA ASP A 148 -0.77 15.68 12.97
C ASP A 148 -1.47 14.50 12.30
N LEU A 149 -2.80 14.51 12.40
CA LEU A 149 -3.63 13.65 11.57
C LEU A 149 -3.64 14.22 10.15
N HIS A 150 -3.15 13.46 9.18
CA HIS A 150 -3.25 13.82 7.77
C HIS A 150 -4.48 13.16 7.17
N ALA A 151 -5.37 13.96 6.58
CA ALA A 151 -6.57 13.49 5.91
C ALA A 151 -6.54 13.85 4.43
N TRP A 152 -6.97 12.91 3.59
CA TRP A 152 -7.05 13.07 2.15
C TRP A 152 -8.43 12.67 1.65
N ILE A 153 -9.00 13.49 0.79
CA ILE A 153 -10.19 13.16 0.02
C ILE A 153 -9.70 12.60 -1.31
N MET A 154 -10.07 11.38 -1.60
CA MET A 154 -9.52 10.58 -2.68
C MET A 154 -10.59 10.09 -3.63
N LEU A 155 -10.21 9.90 -4.88
CA LEU A 155 -10.97 9.18 -5.89
C LEU A 155 -10.17 7.96 -6.32
N LYS A 156 -10.78 6.79 -6.25
CA LYS A 156 -10.19 5.52 -6.69
C LYS A 156 -10.89 5.04 -7.93
N THR A 157 -10.11 4.59 -8.89
CA THR A 157 -10.58 3.98 -10.13
C THR A 157 -9.97 2.59 -10.23
N LYS A 158 -10.80 1.57 -10.38
CA LYS A 158 -10.36 0.17 -10.54
C LYS A 158 -10.95 -0.44 -11.80
N LYS A 159 -10.18 -1.34 -12.42
CA LYS A 159 -10.64 -2.23 -13.48
C LYS A 159 -9.95 -3.57 -13.33
N ASP A 160 -10.72 -4.64 -13.36
CA ASP A 160 -10.23 -5.99 -13.53
C ASP A 160 -10.71 -6.58 -14.85
N THR A 161 -9.99 -7.58 -15.37
CA THR A 161 -10.38 -8.25 -16.62
C THR A 161 -11.43 -9.35 -16.43
N ILE A 162 -11.86 -9.60 -15.19
CA ILE A 162 -12.95 -10.52 -14.88
C ILE A 162 -14.27 -9.84 -15.19
N ASN A 163 -14.50 -8.67 -14.59
CA ASN A 163 -15.73 -7.87 -14.77
C ASN A 163 -15.64 -6.94 -15.99
N ASN A 164 -14.41 -6.60 -16.40
CA ASN A 164 -14.06 -5.72 -17.53
C ASN A 164 -14.68 -4.32 -17.50
N ASN A 165 -15.15 -3.88 -16.35
CA ASN A 165 -15.76 -2.57 -16.14
C ASN A 165 -14.86 -1.68 -15.29
N TRP A 166 -14.83 -0.38 -15.62
CA TRP A 166 -14.22 0.62 -14.77
C TRP A 166 -15.15 0.94 -13.59
N GLU A 167 -14.60 0.86 -12.40
CA GLU A 167 -15.25 1.23 -11.16
C GLU A 167 -14.63 2.50 -10.63
N ILE A 168 -15.44 3.50 -10.33
CA ILE A 168 -14.99 4.78 -9.78
C ILE A 168 -15.76 5.05 -8.51
N TYR A 169 -15.06 5.35 -7.42
CA TYR A 169 -15.68 5.66 -6.14
C TYR A 169 -14.78 6.54 -5.27
N PRO A 170 -15.38 7.39 -4.40
CA PRO A 170 -14.65 8.18 -3.43
C PRO A 170 -14.17 7.31 -2.27
N PHE A 171 -13.05 7.73 -1.65
CA PHE A 171 -12.59 7.19 -0.39
C PHE A 171 -11.84 8.25 0.42
N ILE A 172 -11.69 8.02 1.71
CA ILE A 172 -10.94 8.85 2.63
C ILE A 172 -9.69 8.08 3.06
N LYS A 173 -8.55 8.78 3.03
CA LYS A 173 -7.28 8.28 3.54
C LYS A 173 -6.90 9.09 4.75
N LEU A 174 -6.69 8.42 5.87
CA LEU A 174 -6.25 8.99 7.15
C LEU A 174 -4.90 8.40 7.50
N PHE A 175 -3.99 9.27 7.93
CA PHE A 175 -2.66 8.85 8.30
C PHE A 175 -2.19 9.63 9.54
N LYS A 176 -1.72 8.90 10.56
CA LYS A 176 -1.10 9.48 11.76
C LYS A 176 -0.03 8.56 12.32
N GLY A 177 1.20 9.06 12.45
CA GLY A 177 2.33 8.28 12.93
C GLY A 177 2.59 7.05 12.06
N ASP A 178 2.41 5.87 12.62
CA ASP A 178 2.63 4.58 11.95
C ASP A 178 1.35 3.88 11.48
N VAL A 179 0.20 4.55 11.66
CA VAL A 179 -1.13 4.02 11.30
C VAL A 179 -1.67 4.72 10.07
N LEU A 180 -2.15 3.92 9.12
CA LEU A 180 -2.92 4.38 7.97
C LEU A 180 -4.26 3.65 7.93
N ILE A 181 -5.29 4.40 7.58
CA ILE A 181 -6.64 3.88 7.33
C ILE A 181 -7.14 4.49 6.03
N GLU A 182 -7.58 3.65 5.10
CA GLU A 182 -8.29 4.06 3.90
C GLU A 182 -9.68 3.40 3.93
N ILE A 183 -10.71 4.19 3.71
CA ILE A 183 -12.10 3.72 3.72
C ILE A 183 -12.84 4.33 2.54
N GLY A 184 -13.40 3.47 1.72
CA GLY A 184 -14.29 3.83 0.62
C GLY A 184 -15.49 2.89 0.54
N THR A 185 -16.47 3.27 -0.23
CA THR A 185 -17.65 2.43 -0.45
C THR A 185 -18.13 2.56 -1.89
N LYS A 186 -18.56 1.42 -2.43
CA LYS A 186 -19.24 1.34 -3.73
C LYS A 186 -20.33 0.29 -3.68
N ASN A 187 -21.57 0.65 -4.09
CA ASN A 187 -22.71 -0.28 -4.18
C ASN A 187 -22.88 -1.14 -2.91
N SER A 188 -22.84 -0.50 -1.74
CA SER A 188 -22.91 -1.15 -0.42
C SER A 188 -21.76 -2.09 -0.05
N HIS A 189 -20.71 -2.17 -0.86
CA HIS A 189 -19.48 -2.88 -0.53
C HIS A 189 -18.42 -1.91 -0.02
N TRP A 190 -17.78 -2.27 1.08
CA TRP A 190 -16.69 -1.50 1.65
C TRP A 190 -15.35 -1.88 1.02
N ASP A 191 -14.54 -0.86 0.73
CA ASP A 191 -13.11 -0.98 0.40
C ASP A 191 -12.35 -0.37 1.59
N VAL A 192 -11.72 -1.23 2.38
CA VAL A 192 -11.00 -0.82 3.58
C VAL A 192 -9.55 -1.29 3.47
N HIS A 193 -8.62 -0.39 3.77
CA HIS A 193 -7.22 -0.71 3.95
C HIS A 193 -6.74 -0.13 5.28
N TYR A 194 -6.28 -0.99 6.14
CA TYR A 194 -5.62 -0.64 7.39
C TYR A 194 -4.16 -1.07 7.32
N MET A 195 -3.25 -0.22 7.81
CA MET A 195 -1.84 -0.54 7.90
C MET A 195 -1.25 -0.01 9.20
N PHE A 196 -0.45 -0.82 9.83
CA PHE A 196 0.34 -0.49 11.02
C PHE A 196 1.79 -0.88 10.82
N ARG A 197 2.72 0.03 11.10
CA ARG A 197 4.16 -0.18 10.98
C ARG A 197 4.82 -0.14 12.35
N PHE A 198 5.84 -0.97 12.56
CA PHE A 198 6.58 -1.07 13.83
C PHE A 198 7.99 -1.64 13.63
#